data_e372ef2e5338c765c6220edda5a6d46a
#
_entry.id   e372ef2e5338c765c6220edda5a6d46a
#
_cell.length_a   1.000
_cell.length_b   1.000
_cell.length_c   1.000
_cell.angle_alpha   90.00
_cell.angle_beta   90.00
_cell.angle_gamma   90.00
#
_symmetry.space_group_name_H-M   'P 1'
#
loop_
_entity.id
_entity.type
_entity.pdbx_description
1 polymer ?
#
loop_
_entity_poly.entity_id
_entity_poly.type
_entity_poly.pdbx_seq_one_letter_code
_entity_poly.pdbx_strand_id
1 'polypeptide(L)'
;MYDVIIVGAGPAGLSAALMLGRCRRSVLVCDTGRPRNAAARALHGYLTRDGISPLEFLALSRQELEQYDTIELRSLEVVSAECGEDRRFDVTLGSGEHARSRKLLIATGVVDNLPAIDGFRELYGSSVFHCPYCDGWEHRDQPIAVYGRGDRGLGLSLELTVWSRNLVLCTDGPSEIDEDGRARLTRNGIGVREEKIARLQGTGGALEHVVFQSGEQLPRRALFFTTGQFQRSDLSIRLGCEFNAKGTVRTGKYESTHLPGLYVAGDASRAVQWVVVAAAEGAEAAFAINTDLIKEDLR
;
A
#
# COMPACT_ATOMS: atom_id res chain seq x y z
N MET A 1 -29.92 1.62 5.90
CA MET A 1 -29.25 0.47 5.26
C MET A 1 -28.65 0.96 3.95
N TYR A 2 -27.39 0.71 3.72
CA TYR A 2 -26.66 1.11 2.50
C TYR A 2 -26.67 -0.01 1.45
N ASP A 3 -26.49 0.34 0.17
CA ASP A 3 -26.18 -0.66 -0.85
C ASP A 3 -24.77 -1.22 -0.62
N VAL A 4 -23.80 -0.32 -0.29
CA VAL A 4 -22.41 -0.67 -0.11
C VAL A 4 -21.81 0.07 1.08
N ILE A 5 -21.04 -0.62 1.91
CA ILE A 5 -20.09 0.00 2.83
C ILE A 5 -18.68 -0.21 2.28
N ILE A 6 -17.88 0.87 2.21
CA ILE A 6 -16.48 0.87 1.80
C ILE A 6 -15.61 1.19 3.02
N VAL A 7 -14.66 0.32 3.33
CA VAL A 7 -13.73 0.50 4.45
C VAL A 7 -12.38 0.93 3.92
N GLY A 8 -12.04 2.20 4.11
CA GLY A 8 -10.85 2.87 3.62
C GLY A 8 -11.13 3.81 2.44
N ALA A 9 -10.69 5.07 2.56
CA ALA A 9 -10.77 6.11 1.53
C ALA A 9 -9.37 6.44 0.97
N GLY A 10 -8.60 5.41 0.68
CA GLY A 10 -7.46 5.47 -0.21
C GLY A 10 -7.90 5.49 -1.68
N PRO A 11 -6.96 5.46 -2.65
CA PRO A 11 -7.29 5.51 -4.08
C PRO A 11 -8.30 4.46 -4.53
N ALA A 12 -8.22 3.22 -3.99
CA ALA A 12 -9.17 2.16 -4.30
C ALA A 12 -10.59 2.48 -3.80
N GLY A 13 -10.72 2.85 -2.52
CA GLY A 13 -12.03 3.14 -1.94
C GLY A 13 -12.69 4.37 -2.53
N LEU A 14 -11.94 5.45 -2.79
CA LEU A 14 -12.48 6.67 -3.41
C LEU A 14 -12.88 6.44 -4.87
N SER A 15 -12.09 5.67 -5.63
CA SER A 15 -12.44 5.31 -7.00
C SER A 15 -13.71 4.44 -7.06
N ALA A 16 -13.84 3.48 -6.13
CA ALA A 16 -15.05 2.68 -6.01
C ALA A 16 -16.28 3.54 -5.64
N ALA A 17 -16.12 4.44 -4.66
CA ALA A 17 -17.19 5.36 -4.25
C ALA A 17 -17.66 6.24 -5.40
N LEU A 18 -16.72 6.80 -6.18
CA LEU A 18 -17.03 7.61 -7.36
C LEU A 18 -17.89 6.82 -8.36
N MET A 19 -17.46 5.61 -8.72
CA MET A 19 -18.19 4.78 -9.68
C MET A 19 -19.58 4.38 -9.17
N LEU A 20 -19.69 4.03 -7.89
CA LEU A 20 -21.00 3.67 -7.27
C LEU A 20 -21.93 4.88 -7.14
N GLY A 21 -21.43 6.06 -6.80
CA GLY A 21 -22.19 7.31 -6.79
C GLY A 21 -22.75 7.65 -8.18
N ARG A 22 -21.94 7.48 -9.23
CA ARG A 22 -22.39 7.62 -10.63
C ARG A 22 -23.47 6.60 -11.01
N CYS A 23 -23.51 5.45 -10.34
CA CYS A 23 -24.57 4.44 -10.46
C CYS A 23 -25.75 4.70 -9.53
N ARG A 24 -25.78 5.83 -8.79
CA ARG A 24 -26.81 6.22 -7.85
C ARG A 24 -27.02 5.21 -6.70
N ARG A 25 -25.95 4.51 -6.29
CA ARG A 25 -25.98 3.58 -5.16
C ARG A 25 -25.78 4.34 -3.85
N SER A 26 -26.49 3.90 -2.80
CA SER A 26 -26.29 4.41 -1.45
C SER A 26 -25.01 3.84 -0.85
N VAL A 27 -24.00 4.68 -0.62
CA VAL A 27 -22.65 4.28 -0.22
C VAL A 27 -22.24 4.97 1.08
N LEU A 28 -21.78 4.19 2.06
CA LEU A 28 -21.06 4.69 3.21
C LEU A 28 -19.57 4.40 3.04
N VAL A 29 -18.74 5.42 3.11
CA VAL A 29 -17.27 5.30 3.10
C VAL A 29 -16.75 5.63 4.49
N CYS A 30 -16.06 4.70 5.15
CA CYS A 30 -15.44 4.89 6.45
C CYS A 30 -13.91 4.93 6.31
N ASP A 31 -13.27 5.96 6.87
CA ASP A 31 -11.82 6.14 6.76
C ASP A 31 -11.19 6.70 8.03
N THR A 32 -9.98 6.27 8.33
CA THR A 32 -9.21 6.76 9.49
C THR A 32 -8.28 7.93 9.17
N GLY A 33 -8.20 8.35 7.90
CA GLY A 33 -7.35 9.45 7.46
C GLY A 33 -5.83 9.14 7.50
N ARG A 34 -5.44 7.87 7.51
CA ARG A 34 -4.04 7.45 7.60
C ARG A 34 -3.61 6.67 6.34
N PRO A 35 -3.41 7.32 5.19
CA PRO A 35 -2.99 6.62 3.98
C PRO A 35 -1.56 6.08 4.11
N ARG A 36 -1.25 4.98 3.38
CA ARG A 36 0.07 4.33 3.40
C ARG A 36 1.19 5.30 3.03
N ASN A 37 0.95 6.11 2.02
CA ASN A 37 1.93 7.03 1.44
C ASN A 37 1.91 8.45 2.08
N ALA A 38 1.35 8.58 3.28
CA ALA A 38 1.27 9.88 3.96
C ALA A 38 2.64 10.54 4.19
N ALA A 39 3.70 9.73 4.34
CA ALA A 39 5.06 10.21 4.53
C ALA A 39 5.73 10.68 3.23
N ALA A 40 5.23 10.27 2.06
CA ALA A 40 5.81 10.64 0.77
C ALA A 40 5.49 12.10 0.43
N ARG A 41 6.48 12.78 -0.15
CA ARG A 41 6.34 14.19 -0.59
C ARG A 41 5.54 14.30 -1.87
N ALA A 42 5.67 13.33 -2.76
CA ALA A 42 5.03 13.28 -4.05
C ALA A 42 4.51 11.87 -4.33
N LEU A 43 3.53 11.78 -5.21
CA LEU A 43 2.98 10.57 -5.79
C LEU A 43 3.40 10.55 -7.26
N HIS A 44 4.00 9.44 -7.69
CA HIS A 44 4.45 9.30 -9.07
C HIS A 44 3.73 8.17 -9.81
N GLY A 45 3.80 8.21 -11.15
CA GLY A 45 3.23 7.18 -12.00
C GLY A 45 1.70 7.23 -12.17
N TYR A 46 1.04 8.33 -11.78
CA TYR A 46 -0.38 8.55 -12.09
C TYR A 46 -0.50 9.62 -13.19
N LEU A 47 -0.85 9.20 -14.40
CA LEU A 47 -0.98 10.10 -15.55
C LEU A 47 -1.89 11.29 -15.21
N THR A 48 -1.48 12.50 -15.58
CA THR A 48 -2.10 13.80 -15.26
C THR A 48 -1.96 14.27 -13.80
N ARG A 49 -1.44 13.45 -12.89
CA ARG A 49 -1.23 13.77 -11.48
C ARG A 49 0.18 13.41 -10.98
N ASP A 50 1.12 13.16 -11.91
CA ASP A 50 2.51 12.86 -11.56
C ASP A 50 3.13 14.01 -10.77
N GLY A 51 3.75 13.71 -9.62
CA GLY A 51 4.34 14.69 -8.72
C GLY A 51 3.38 15.38 -7.74
N ILE A 52 2.08 15.06 -7.75
CA ILE A 52 1.12 15.62 -6.78
C ILE A 52 1.41 15.09 -5.37
N SER A 53 1.17 15.90 -4.34
CA SER A 53 1.18 15.42 -2.96
C SER A 53 0.11 14.31 -2.74
N PRO A 54 0.44 13.20 -2.06
CA PRO A 54 -0.57 12.17 -1.75
C PRO A 54 -1.79 12.71 -1.00
N LEU A 55 -1.59 13.64 -0.07
CA LEU A 55 -2.68 14.22 0.69
C LEU A 55 -3.55 15.16 -0.16
N GLU A 56 -2.94 15.93 -1.06
CA GLU A 56 -3.65 16.76 -2.03
C GLU A 56 -4.46 15.91 -3.01
N PHE A 57 -3.87 14.81 -3.52
CA PHE A 57 -4.59 13.87 -4.38
C PHE A 57 -5.85 13.33 -3.68
N LEU A 58 -5.74 12.92 -2.42
CA LEU A 58 -6.90 12.42 -1.66
C LEU A 58 -7.92 13.51 -1.35
N ALA A 59 -7.47 14.75 -1.10
CA ALA A 59 -8.37 15.88 -0.86
C ALA A 59 -9.19 16.21 -2.12
N LEU A 60 -8.55 16.31 -3.29
CA LEU A 60 -9.21 16.51 -4.57
C LEU A 60 -10.18 15.35 -4.89
N SER A 61 -9.76 14.10 -4.63
CA SER A 61 -10.62 12.94 -4.85
C SER A 61 -11.87 12.94 -3.96
N ARG A 62 -11.75 13.40 -2.70
CA ARG A 62 -12.92 13.55 -1.82
C ARG A 62 -13.84 14.67 -2.29
N GLN A 63 -13.28 15.79 -2.73
CA GLN A 63 -14.05 16.92 -3.28
C GLN A 63 -14.87 16.49 -4.50
N GLU A 64 -14.33 15.65 -5.36
CA GLU A 64 -15.08 15.12 -6.52
C GLU A 64 -16.30 14.29 -6.12
N LEU A 65 -16.33 13.73 -4.91
CA LEU A 65 -17.49 12.95 -4.43
C LEU A 65 -18.62 13.82 -3.89
N GLU A 66 -18.38 15.07 -3.52
CA GLU A 66 -19.38 15.97 -2.90
C GLU A 66 -20.60 16.24 -3.78
N GLN A 67 -20.46 16.08 -5.09
CA GLN A 67 -21.59 16.21 -6.03
C GLN A 67 -22.58 15.04 -6.01
N TYR A 68 -22.24 13.93 -5.33
CA TYR A 68 -23.09 12.73 -5.27
C TYR A 68 -23.74 12.61 -3.89
N ASP A 69 -25.03 12.99 -3.80
CA ASP A 69 -25.82 12.97 -2.58
C ASP A 69 -26.08 11.56 -2.00
N THR A 70 -25.78 10.53 -2.77
CA THR A 70 -25.88 9.13 -2.37
C THR A 70 -24.62 8.60 -1.67
N ILE A 71 -23.56 9.41 -1.57
CA ILE A 71 -22.29 9.03 -0.91
C ILE A 71 -22.17 9.76 0.42
N GLU A 72 -21.98 8.99 1.47
CA GLU A 72 -21.67 9.49 2.80
C GLU A 72 -20.23 9.13 3.17
N LEU A 73 -19.39 10.15 3.48
CA LEU A 73 -18.04 9.96 3.98
C LEU A 73 -18.00 10.18 5.50
N ARG A 74 -17.47 9.20 6.25
CA ARG A 74 -17.27 9.31 7.69
C ARG A 74 -15.81 9.11 8.07
N SER A 75 -15.27 10.04 8.85
CA SER A 75 -13.93 9.92 9.44
C SER A 75 -13.96 9.01 10.68
N LEU A 76 -14.30 7.74 10.48
CA LEU A 76 -14.44 6.73 11.53
C LEU A 76 -13.80 5.42 11.10
N GLU A 77 -13.24 4.70 12.06
CA GLU A 77 -12.75 3.34 11.87
C GLU A 77 -13.91 2.35 11.85
N VAL A 78 -13.85 1.34 11.00
CA VAL A 78 -14.67 0.13 11.11
C VAL A 78 -13.92 -0.87 11.99
N VAL A 79 -14.43 -1.12 13.18
CA VAL A 79 -13.76 -1.99 14.18
C VAL A 79 -14.18 -3.45 14.07
N SER A 80 -15.36 -3.74 13.51
CA SER A 80 -15.78 -5.10 13.19
C SER A 80 -16.72 -5.12 12.00
N ALA A 81 -16.78 -6.27 11.33
CA ALA A 81 -17.74 -6.56 10.29
C ALA A 81 -18.14 -8.05 10.39
N GLU A 82 -19.40 -8.33 10.20
CA GLU A 82 -19.97 -9.67 10.21
C GLU A 82 -20.91 -9.85 9.03
N CYS A 83 -20.97 -11.05 8.46
CA CYS A 83 -21.92 -11.39 7.42
C CYS A 83 -23.08 -12.18 8.06
N GLY A 84 -24.27 -11.62 8.03
CA GLY A 84 -25.47 -12.27 8.56
C GLY A 84 -25.97 -13.43 7.67
N GLU A 85 -26.91 -14.24 8.19
CA GLU A 85 -27.54 -15.34 7.44
C GLU A 85 -28.27 -14.88 6.18
N ASP A 86 -28.78 -13.65 6.18
CA ASP A 86 -29.40 -12.99 5.03
C ASP A 86 -28.40 -12.41 4.03
N ARG A 87 -27.10 -12.70 4.20
CA ARG A 87 -25.98 -12.22 3.36
C ARG A 87 -25.85 -10.70 3.33
N ARG A 88 -26.23 -10.02 4.41
CA ARG A 88 -25.96 -8.61 4.64
C ARG A 88 -24.77 -8.46 5.56
N PHE A 89 -24.10 -7.32 5.47
CA PHE A 89 -22.96 -7.01 6.30
C PHE A 89 -23.38 -6.03 7.38
N ASP A 90 -23.18 -6.41 8.62
CA ASP A 90 -23.33 -5.56 9.80
C ASP A 90 -21.93 -5.11 10.24
N VAL A 91 -21.68 -3.80 10.25
CA VAL A 91 -20.40 -3.23 10.65
C VAL A 91 -20.58 -2.40 11.92
N THR A 92 -19.59 -2.47 12.81
CA THR A 92 -19.50 -1.61 13.99
C THR A 92 -18.43 -0.54 13.74
N LEU A 93 -18.81 0.71 13.93
CA LEU A 93 -17.90 1.85 13.82
C LEU A 93 -17.19 2.11 15.14
N GLY A 94 -16.05 2.78 15.10
CA GLY A 94 -15.29 3.16 16.29
C GLY A 94 -16.02 4.07 17.27
N SER A 95 -17.13 4.68 16.87
CA SER A 95 -18.07 5.38 17.75
C SER A 95 -18.99 4.46 18.56
N GLY A 96 -19.03 3.16 18.24
CA GLY A 96 -20.01 2.20 18.75
C GLY A 96 -21.31 2.15 17.92
N GLU A 97 -21.47 2.99 16.92
CA GLU A 97 -22.62 2.97 16.01
C GLU A 97 -22.53 1.74 15.09
N HIS A 98 -23.70 1.19 14.73
CA HIS A 98 -23.82 0.09 13.77
C HIS A 98 -24.36 0.59 12.44
N ALA A 99 -23.80 0.09 11.35
CA ALA A 99 -24.27 0.32 10.00
C ALA A 99 -24.43 -1.01 9.26
N ARG A 100 -25.39 -1.07 8.31
CA ARG A 100 -25.69 -2.29 7.58
C ARG A 100 -25.71 -2.06 6.09
N SER A 101 -25.17 -3.01 5.32
CA SER A 101 -25.14 -2.93 3.86
C SER A 101 -25.40 -4.26 3.17
N ARG A 102 -25.71 -4.18 1.88
CA ARG A 102 -25.86 -5.35 1.00
C ARG A 102 -24.51 -5.92 0.57
N LYS A 103 -23.52 -5.05 0.35
CA LYS A 103 -22.18 -5.39 -0.07
C LYS A 103 -21.15 -4.69 0.81
N LEU A 104 -19.99 -5.31 0.95
CA LEU A 104 -18.85 -4.75 1.68
C LEU A 104 -17.62 -4.73 0.78
N LEU A 105 -16.96 -3.57 0.67
CA LEU A 105 -15.66 -3.42 0.02
C LEU A 105 -14.60 -3.07 1.06
N ILE A 106 -13.61 -3.93 1.22
CA ILE A 106 -12.42 -3.65 2.05
C ILE A 106 -11.35 -3.03 1.15
N ALA A 107 -10.99 -1.78 1.41
CA ALA A 107 -9.98 -0.99 0.71
C ALA A 107 -8.97 -0.39 1.70
N THR A 108 -8.68 -1.12 2.78
CA THR A 108 -7.87 -0.65 3.92
C THR A 108 -6.38 -0.55 3.62
N GLY A 109 -5.90 -1.25 2.58
CA GLY A 109 -4.50 -1.29 2.21
C GLY A 109 -3.63 -2.02 3.23
N VAL A 110 -2.33 -1.71 3.19
CA VAL A 110 -1.30 -2.34 4.01
C VAL A 110 -0.46 -1.32 4.77
N VAL A 111 0.38 -1.81 5.67
CA VAL A 111 1.40 -1.04 6.41
C VAL A 111 2.76 -1.66 6.15
N ASP A 112 3.75 -0.84 5.80
CA ASP A 112 5.12 -1.28 5.59
C ASP A 112 5.80 -1.61 6.93
N ASN A 113 6.55 -2.71 6.95
CA ASN A 113 7.29 -3.13 8.13
C ASN A 113 8.63 -2.37 8.18
N LEU A 114 8.67 -1.28 8.94
CA LEU A 114 9.87 -0.45 9.07
C LEU A 114 10.84 -1.07 10.09
N PRO A 115 12.14 -1.25 9.73
CA PRO A 115 13.17 -1.67 10.67
C PRO A 115 13.29 -0.73 11.88
N ALA A 116 13.57 -1.30 13.04
CA ALA A 116 13.84 -0.54 14.28
C ALA A 116 15.30 -0.02 14.29
N ILE A 117 15.64 0.81 13.32
CA ILE A 117 16.94 1.47 13.15
C ILE A 117 16.73 2.96 13.32
N ASP A 118 17.54 3.61 14.15
CA ASP A 118 17.46 5.06 14.36
C ASP A 118 17.55 5.82 13.04
N GLY A 119 16.71 6.84 12.85
CA GLY A 119 16.63 7.63 11.62
C GLY A 119 15.83 6.98 10.48
N PHE A 120 15.47 5.68 10.58
CA PHE A 120 14.76 5.00 9.49
C PHE A 120 13.37 5.57 9.27
N ARG A 121 12.61 5.77 10.35
CA ARG A 121 11.24 6.30 10.32
C ARG A 121 11.21 7.78 9.92
N GLU A 122 12.17 8.56 10.40
CA GLU A 122 12.29 10.00 10.15
C GLU A 122 12.61 10.30 8.68
N LEU A 123 13.30 9.39 8.01
CA LEU A 123 13.69 9.51 6.60
C LEU A 123 12.73 8.79 5.64
N TYR A 124 11.81 7.98 6.18
CA TYR A 124 10.84 7.22 5.37
C TYR A 124 9.91 8.16 4.60
N GLY A 125 9.76 7.89 3.29
CA GLY A 125 8.98 8.70 2.36
C GLY A 125 9.69 9.97 1.86
N SER A 126 10.93 10.23 2.33
CA SER A 126 11.74 11.39 1.88
C SER A 126 13.05 11.00 1.21
N SER A 127 13.75 10.00 1.75
CA SER A 127 14.98 9.43 1.19
C SER A 127 15.15 7.94 1.53
N VAL A 128 14.17 7.37 2.24
CA VAL A 128 14.07 5.94 2.53
C VAL A 128 12.74 5.43 1.96
N PHE A 129 12.79 4.46 1.05
CA PHE A 129 11.66 4.05 0.21
C PHE A 129 11.54 2.53 0.12
N HIS A 130 10.33 2.05 -0.20
CA HIS A 130 10.09 0.62 -0.46
C HIS A 130 9.84 0.30 -1.94
N CYS A 131 9.60 1.32 -2.79
CA CYS A 131 9.15 1.15 -4.16
C CYS A 131 10.09 1.86 -5.16
N PRO A 132 10.94 1.13 -5.91
CA PRO A 132 11.79 1.74 -6.93
C PRO A 132 11.03 2.45 -8.05
N TYR A 133 9.89 1.89 -8.48
CA TYR A 133 9.05 2.51 -9.52
C TYR A 133 8.39 3.81 -9.07
N CYS A 134 8.24 4.01 -7.76
CA CYS A 134 7.63 5.20 -7.21
C CYS A 134 8.63 6.35 -7.06
N ASP A 135 9.87 6.05 -6.61
CA ASP A 135 10.82 7.06 -6.14
C ASP A 135 12.22 6.92 -6.78
N GLY A 136 12.43 5.91 -7.62
CA GLY A 136 13.76 5.64 -8.20
C GLY A 136 14.21 6.71 -9.20
N TRP A 137 13.28 7.32 -9.93
CA TRP A 137 13.60 8.35 -10.92
C TRP A 137 14.20 9.60 -10.26
N GLU A 138 13.72 10.02 -9.11
CA GLU A 138 14.18 11.18 -8.35
C GLU A 138 15.60 10.96 -7.80
N HIS A 139 15.99 9.69 -7.63
CA HIS A 139 17.30 9.27 -7.11
C HIS A 139 18.20 8.62 -8.15
N ARG A 140 17.86 8.74 -9.45
CA ARG A 140 18.67 8.18 -10.55
C ARG A 140 20.11 8.72 -10.51
N ASP A 141 21.06 7.87 -10.87
CA ASP A 141 22.48 8.14 -10.94
C ASP A 141 23.15 8.53 -9.60
N GLN A 142 22.40 8.41 -8.49
CA GLN A 142 22.89 8.73 -7.16
C GLN A 142 23.42 7.48 -6.42
N PRO A 143 24.27 7.65 -5.39
CA PRO A 143 24.64 6.56 -4.48
C PRO A 143 23.42 6.08 -3.67
N ILE A 144 22.98 4.84 -3.92
CA ILE A 144 21.81 4.24 -3.27
C ILE A 144 22.27 3.07 -2.40
N ALA A 145 21.72 2.98 -1.18
CA ALA A 145 21.75 1.78 -0.35
C ALA A 145 20.52 0.93 -0.60
N VAL A 146 20.69 -0.39 -0.54
CA VAL A 146 19.59 -1.34 -0.52
C VAL A 146 19.58 -2.01 0.84
N TYR A 147 18.44 -2.08 1.50
CA TYR A 147 18.26 -2.78 2.76
C TYR A 147 17.39 -4.02 2.57
N GLY A 148 17.97 -5.20 2.80
CA GLY A 148 17.25 -6.47 2.64
C GLY A 148 18.17 -7.66 2.75
N ARG A 149 17.60 -8.89 2.79
CA ARG A 149 18.33 -10.16 2.89
C ARG A 149 17.82 -11.17 1.88
N GLY A 150 18.61 -12.21 1.65
CA GLY A 150 18.25 -13.33 0.78
C GLY A 150 17.81 -12.89 -0.60
N ASP A 151 16.92 -13.66 -1.20
CA ASP A 151 16.39 -13.40 -2.55
C ASP A 151 15.70 -12.05 -2.69
N ARG A 152 15.10 -11.53 -1.62
CA ARG A 152 14.44 -10.22 -1.66
C ARG A 152 15.47 -9.09 -1.76
N GLY A 153 16.52 -9.13 -0.94
CA GLY A 153 17.61 -8.16 -1.00
C GLY A 153 18.34 -8.22 -2.33
N LEU A 154 18.65 -9.42 -2.82
CA LEU A 154 19.24 -9.67 -4.13
C LEU A 154 18.36 -9.09 -5.25
N GLY A 155 17.07 -9.43 -5.27
CA GLY A 155 16.14 -8.99 -6.31
C GLY A 155 16.01 -7.47 -6.38
N LEU A 156 15.79 -6.81 -5.22
CA LEU A 156 15.70 -5.35 -5.16
C LEU A 156 17.00 -4.67 -5.60
N SER A 157 18.16 -5.23 -5.23
CA SER A 157 19.47 -4.69 -5.64
C SER A 157 19.65 -4.73 -7.16
N LEU A 158 19.27 -5.83 -7.79
CA LEU A 158 19.35 -5.98 -9.24
C LEU A 158 18.33 -5.09 -9.97
N GLU A 159 17.12 -4.96 -9.44
CA GLU A 159 16.08 -4.09 -9.97
C GLU A 159 16.52 -2.62 -10.00
N LEU A 160 17.14 -2.15 -8.92
CA LEU A 160 17.62 -0.77 -8.79
C LEU A 160 18.74 -0.40 -9.78
N THR A 161 19.37 -1.37 -10.46
CA THR A 161 20.36 -1.10 -11.54
C THR A 161 19.77 -0.31 -12.71
N VAL A 162 18.44 -0.28 -12.84
CA VAL A 162 17.72 0.55 -13.83
C VAL A 162 17.92 2.05 -13.56
N TRP A 163 17.99 2.42 -12.28
CA TRP A 163 18.09 3.84 -11.88
C TRP A 163 19.49 4.27 -11.47
N SER A 164 20.31 3.38 -10.89
CA SER A 164 21.67 3.73 -10.48
C SER A 164 22.64 2.59 -10.68
N ARG A 165 23.92 2.94 -10.97
CA ARG A 165 25.05 2.00 -10.97
C ARG A 165 25.86 2.05 -9.68
N ASN A 166 25.58 3.00 -8.79
CA ASN A 166 26.27 3.12 -7.49
C ASN A 166 25.39 2.53 -6.38
N LEU A 167 25.37 1.20 -6.31
CA LEU A 167 24.53 0.42 -5.40
C LEU A 167 25.36 -0.34 -4.37
N VAL A 168 24.86 -0.42 -3.15
CA VAL A 168 25.39 -1.30 -2.09
C VAL A 168 24.23 -1.94 -1.36
N LEU A 169 24.26 -3.28 -1.25
CA LEU A 169 23.31 -4.04 -0.44
C LEU A 169 23.81 -4.08 1.02
N CYS A 170 23.04 -3.53 1.93
CA CYS A 170 23.26 -3.54 3.37
C CYS A 170 22.26 -4.54 4.01
N THR A 171 22.78 -5.63 4.58
CA THR A 171 21.95 -6.73 5.05
C THR A 171 21.73 -6.71 6.57
N ASP A 172 22.43 -5.83 7.29
CA ASP A 172 22.30 -5.69 8.76
C ASP A 172 22.50 -7.03 9.49
N GLY A 173 23.47 -7.80 9.09
CA GLY A 173 23.78 -9.17 9.51
C GLY A 173 24.03 -10.07 8.31
N PRO A 174 24.13 -11.41 8.48
CA PRO A 174 24.36 -12.34 7.38
C PRO A 174 23.43 -12.11 6.21
N SER A 175 23.96 -12.11 4.98
CA SER A 175 23.19 -11.75 3.78
C SER A 175 22.15 -12.80 3.39
N GLU A 176 22.37 -14.06 3.77
CA GLU A 176 21.51 -15.20 3.38
C GLU A 176 21.41 -15.37 1.85
N ILE A 177 22.46 -14.95 1.12
CA ILE A 177 22.55 -15.02 -0.34
C ILE A 177 23.55 -16.12 -0.69
N ASP A 178 23.18 -17.01 -1.59
CA ASP A 178 24.02 -18.09 -2.10
C ASP A 178 25.16 -17.58 -3.02
N GLU A 179 26.04 -18.48 -3.45
CA GLU A 179 27.19 -18.14 -4.31
C GLU A 179 26.74 -17.56 -5.67
N ASP A 180 25.67 -18.09 -6.29
CA ASP A 180 25.18 -17.56 -7.57
C ASP A 180 24.65 -16.15 -7.40
N GLY A 181 23.86 -15.90 -6.37
CA GLY A 181 23.37 -14.58 -6.04
C GLY A 181 24.48 -13.57 -5.78
N ARG A 182 25.52 -13.96 -5.01
CA ARG A 182 26.73 -13.13 -4.78
C ARG A 182 27.47 -12.85 -6.09
N ALA A 183 27.63 -13.85 -6.95
CA ALA A 183 28.25 -13.68 -8.26
C ALA A 183 27.45 -12.72 -9.16
N ARG A 184 26.12 -12.78 -9.10
CA ARG A 184 25.24 -11.84 -9.83
C ARG A 184 25.39 -10.40 -9.34
N LEU A 185 25.44 -10.16 -8.03
CA LEU A 185 25.72 -8.84 -7.47
C LEU A 185 27.09 -8.32 -7.92
N THR A 186 28.13 -9.12 -7.80
CA THR A 186 29.50 -8.76 -8.21
C THR A 186 29.58 -8.40 -9.69
N ARG A 187 28.98 -9.20 -10.59
CA ARG A 187 28.95 -8.92 -12.04
C ARG A 187 28.25 -7.59 -12.37
N ASN A 188 27.33 -7.15 -11.52
CA ASN A 188 26.63 -5.87 -11.67
C ASN A 188 27.27 -4.72 -10.87
N GLY A 189 28.44 -4.93 -10.27
CA GLY A 189 29.16 -3.91 -9.52
C GLY A 189 28.54 -3.55 -8.18
N ILE A 190 27.67 -4.41 -7.63
CA ILE A 190 26.94 -4.17 -6.38
C ILE A 190 27.73 -4.78 -5.22
N GLY A 191 28.21 -3.94 -4.30
CA GLY A 191 28.85 -4.37 -3.06
C GLY A 191 27.83 -4.91 -2.05
N VAL A 192 28.28 -5.80 -1.16
CA VAL A 192 27.46 -6.32 -0.05
C VAL A 192 28.12 -5.94 1.27
N ARG A 193 27.34 -5.39 2.19
CA ARG A 193 27.74 -5.00 3.55
C ARG A 193 26.87 -5.78 4.55
N GLU A 194 27.48 -6.69 5.28
CA GLU A 194 26.81 -7.55 6.27
C GLU A 194 26.88 -7.00 7.71
N GLU A 195 27.59 -5.87 7.88
CA GLU A 195 27.74 -5.23 9.17
C GLU A 195 26.40 -4.70 9.69
N LYS A 196 26.23 -4.74 11.00
CA LYS A 196 25.08 -4.17 11.69
C LYS A 196 25.02 -2.66 11.49
N ILE A 197 23.83 -2.17 11.13
CA ILE A 197 23.56 -0.75 11.00
C ILE A 197 23.22 -0.20 12.39
N ALA A 198 23.90 0.86 12.79
CA ALA A 198 23.59 1.58 14.03
C ALA A 198 22.47 2.60 13.82
N ARG A 199 22.54 3.37 12.72
CA ARG A 199 21.54 4.39 12.39
C ARG A 199 21.62 4.82 10.92
N LEU A 200 20.56 5.45 10.45
CA LEU A 200 20.56 6.26 9.24
C LEU A 200 20.71 7.73 9.65
N GLN A 201 21.73 8.40 9.14
CA GLN A 201 22.01 9.79 9.44
C GLN A 201 21.61 10.67 8.27
N GLY A 202 20.88 11.74 8.56
CA GLY A 202 20.42 12.69 7.55
C GLY A 202 19.85 13.96 8.17
N THR A 203 19.64 14.95 7.33
CA THR A 203 19.13 16.27 7.76
C THR A 203 17.99 16.70 6.85
N GLY A 204 16.88 17.22 7.42
CA GLY A 204 15.74 17.73 6.65
C GLY A 204 15.06 16.68 5.76
N GLY A 205 15.13 15.39 6.14
CA GLY A 205 14.59 14.28 5.37
C GLY A 205 15.53 13.75 4.26
N ALA A 206 16.75 14.32 4.10
CA ALA A 206 17.74 13.85 3.15
C ALA A 206 18.74 12.90 3.85
N LEU A 207 18.86 11.66 3.36
CA LEU A 207 19.85 10.69 3.82
C LEU A 207 21.25 11.16 3.41
N GLU A 208 22.20 11.13 4.35
CA GLU A 208 23.60 11.46 4.13
C GLU A 208 24.49 10.22 4.28
N HIS A 209 24.27 9.43 5.34
CA HIS A 209 25.07 8.27 5.64
C HIS A 209 24.25 7.10 6.21
N VAL A 210 24.62 5.89 5.82
CA VAL A 210 24.35 4.67 6.59
C VAL A 210 25.53 4.48 7.56
N VAL A 211 25.26 4.52 8.86
CA VAL A 211 26.29 4.41 9.92
C VAL A 211 26.25 3.00 10.50
N PHE A 212 27.35 2.29 10.43
CA PHE A 212 27.50 0.95 10.98
C PHE A 212 27.85 0.97 12.47
N GLN A 213 27.66 -0.16 13.17
CA GLN A 213 28.02 -0.28 14.59
C GLN A 213 29.54 -0.13 14.84
N SER A 214 30.37 -0.38 13.83
CA SER A 214 31.81 -0.09 13.87
C SER A 214 32.17 1.39 13.95
N GLY A 215 31.19 2.28 13.68
CA GLY A 215 31.38 3.72 13.51
C GLY A 215 31.68 4.14 12.07
N GLU A 216 31.90 3.19 11.15
CA GLU A 216 32.08 3.51 9.74
C GLU A 216 30.84 4.16 9.16
N GLN A 217 31.03 5.16 8.30
CA GLN A 217 29.94 5.91 7.63
C GLN A 217 30.02 5.67 6.14
N LEU A 218 28.93 5.15 5.57
CA LEU A 218 28.76 4.91 4.14
C LEU A 218 27.92 6.03 3.53
N PRO A 219 28.48 6.96 2.73
CA PRO A 219 27.71 8.04 2.13
C PRO A 219 26.67 7.49 1.15
N ARG A 220 25.38 7.84 1.32
CA ARG A 220 24.27 7.46 0.44
C ARG A 220 23.22 8.59 0.38
N ARG A 221 22.55 8.73 -0.76
CA ARG A 221 21.53 9.75 -0.98
C ARG A 221 20.11 9.19 -0.86
N ALA A 222 19.94 7.89 -1.06
CA ALA A 222 18.69 7.21 -0.83
C ALA A 222 18.94 5.79 -0.31
N LEU A 223 17.93 5.21 0.34
CA LEU A 223 17.88 3.82 0.73
C LEU A 223 16.55 3.22 0.27
N PHE A 224 16.62 2.10 -0.44
CA PHE A 224 15.44 1.29 -0.76
C PHE A 224 15.44 0.01 0.07
N PHE A 225 14.27 -0.39 0.61
CA PHE A 225 14.19 -1.53 1.50
C PHE A 225 13.11 -2.54 1.09
N THR A 226 13.31 -3.80 1.53
CA THR A 226 12.36 -4.89 1.31
C THR A 226 12.21 -5.75 2.58
N THR A 227 11.45 -5.26 3.53
CA THR A 227 11.17 -5.92 4.82
C THR A 227 9.78 -6.52 4.91
N GLY A 228 8.99 -6.34 3.84
CA GLY A 228 7.61 -6.81 3.78
C GLY A 228 6.62 -5.82 4.38
N GLN A 229 5.38 -6.27 4.49
CA GLN A 229 4.22 -5.49 4.90
C GLN A 229 3.18 -6.39 5.56
N PHE A 230 2.21 -5.80 6.22
CA PHE A 230 1.07 -6.50 6.81
C PHE A 230 -0.24 -5.76 6.51
N GLN A 231 -1.37 -6.47 6.59
CA GLN A 231 -2.69 -5.88 6.42
C GLN A 231 -2.92 -4.77 7.44
N ARG A 232 -3.42 -3.62 7.01
CA ARG A 232 -3.73 -2.51 7.93
C ARG A 232 -4.85 -2.84 8.90
N SER A 233 -5.79 -3.70 8.49
CA SER A 233 -6.95 -4.12 9.26
C SER A 233 -7.04 -5.64 9.26
N ASP A 234 -7.51 -6.23 10.34
CA ASP A 234 -7.78 -7.65 10.48
C ASP A 234 -9.20 -8.05 10.01
N LEU A 235 -9.99 -7.11 9.49
CA LEU A 235 -11.35 -7.37 9.01
C LEU A 235 -11.42 -8.52 8.02
N SER A 236 -10.49 -8.55 7.05
CA SER A 236 -10.43 -9.64 6.05
C SER A 236 -10.14 -11.01 6.71
N ILE A 237 -9.31 -11.04 7.76
CA ILE A 237 -9.00 -12.25 8.51
C ILE A 237 -10.25 -12.72 9.28
N ARG A 238 -10.89 -11.81 10.02
CA ARG A 238 -12.08 -12.11 10.82
C ARG A 238 -13.28 -12.52 9.98
N LEU A 239 -13.40 -11.99 8.76
CA LEU A 239 -14.39 -12.41 7.79
C LEU A 239 -14.06 -13.74 7.10
N GLY A 240 -12.89 -14.33 7.38
CA GLY A 240 -12.49 -15.63 6.83
C GLY A 240 -11.95 -15.56 5.39
N CYS A 241 -11.45 -14.43 4.93
CA CYS A 241 -10.83 -14.33 3.61
C CYS A 241 -9.60 -15.24 3.48
N GLU A 242 -9.38 -15.77 2.28
CA GLU A 242 -8.16 -16.49 1.95
C GLU A 242 -7.02 -15.53 1.62
N PHE A 243 -5.78 -15.92 1.97
CA PHE A 243 -4.57 -15.13 1.73
C PHE A 243 -3.59 -15.87 0.83
N ASN A 244 -2.81 -15.12 0.06
CA ASN A 244 -1.68 -15.67 -0.69
C ASN A 244 -0.40 -15.68 0.17
N ALA A 245 0.68 -16.28 -0.37
CA ALA A 245 1.97 -16.37 0.34
C ALA A 245 2.62 -15.01 0.66
N LYS A 246 2.17 -13.91 0.04
CA LYS A 246 2.64 -12.54 0.31
C LYS A 246 1.83 -11.83 1.40
N GLY A 247 0.80 -12.48 1.96
CA GLY A 247 -0.08 -11.91 2.99
C GLY A 247 -1.13 -10.93 2.44
N THR A 248 -1.37 -10.91 1.12
CA THR A 248 -2.49 -10.17 0.54
C THR A 248 -3.70 -11.09 0.33
N VAL A 249 -4.90 -10.52 0.41
CA VAL A 249 -6.15 -11.28 0.23
C VAL A 249 -6.21 -11.84 -1.19
N ARG A 250 -6.63 -13.10 -1.31
CA ARG A 250 -6.90 -13.72 -2.62
C ARG A 250 -8.23 -13.22 -3.15
N THR A 251 -8.18 -12.53 -4.27
CA THR A 251 -9.35 -12.08 -5.01
C THR A 251 -9.43 -12.77 -6.36
N GLY A 252 -10.64 -12.94 -6.85
CA GLY A 252 -10.94 -13.40 -8.19
C GLY A 252 -11.10 -12.25 -9.17
N LYS A 253 -11.91 -12.47 -10.20
CA LYS A 253 -12.22 -11.45 -11.20
C LYS A 253 -12.99 -10.29 -10.53
N TYR A 254 -12.60 -9.06 -10.89
CA TYR A 254 -13.24 -7.83 -10.38
C TYR A 254 -13.24 -7.73 -8.84
N GLU A 255 -12.14 -8.10 -8.23
CA GLU A 255 -11.86 -7.96 -6.80
C GLU A 255 -12.82 -8.72 -5.86
N SER A 256 -13.59 -9.67 -6.40
CA SER A 256 -14.47 -10.53 -5.60
C SER A 256 -13.66 -11.50 -4.74
N THR A 257 -14.12 -11.77 -3.52
CA THR A 257 -13.60 -12.86 -2.69
C THR A 257 -14.42 -14.14 -2.90
N HIS A 258 -14.05 -15.23 -2.24
CA HIS A 258 -14.88 -16.43 -2.20
C HIS A 258 -16.19 -16.24 -1.38
N LEU A 259 -16.27 -15.17 -0.58
CA LEU A 259 -17.47 -14.84 0.21
C LEU A 259 -18.40 -13.96 -0.62
N PRO A 260 -19.65 -14.39 -0.88
CA PRO A 260 -20.58 -13.63 -1.69
C PRO A 260 -20.87 -12.25 -1.11
N GLY A 261 -20.69 -11.21 -1.92
CA GLY A 261 -20.94 -9.82 -1.53
C GLY A 261 -19.78 -9.12 -0.84
N LEU A 262 -18.67 -9.84 -0.57
CA LEU A 262 -17.43 -9.26 -0.03
C LEU A 262 -16.39 -9.08 -1.15
N TYR A 263 -15.85 -7.88 -1.23
CA TYR A 263 -14.80 -7.47 -2.18
C TYR A 263 -13.60 -6.88 -1.45
N VAL A 264 -12.41 -7.04 -2.01
CA VAL A 264 -11.16 -6.47 -1.45
C VAL A 264 -10.34 -5.87 -2.57
N ALA A 265 -10.06 -4.58 -2.54
CA ALA A 265 -9.35 -3.86 -3.60
C ALA A 265 -8.15 -3.06 -3.08
N GLY A 266 -7.22 -2.77 -3.98
CA GLY A 266 -5.99 -2.04 -3.71
C GLY A 266 -4.92 -2.88 -3.04
N ASP A 267 -4.01 -2.25 -2.33
CA ASP A 267 -2.82 -2.88 -1.74
C ASP A 267 -3.14 -4.08 -0.84
N ALA A 268 -4.35 -4.15 -0.29
CA ALA A 268 -4.81 -5.28 0.54
C ALA A 268 -4.90 -6.60 -0.22
N SER A 269 -5.08 -6.58 -1.55
CA SER A 269 -5.26 -7.76 -2.40
C SER A 269 -4.17 -7.96 -3.47
N ARG A 270 -3.39 -6.93 -3.82
CA ARG A 270 -2.46 -6.99 -4.96
C ARG A 270 -0.98 -6.99 -4.58
N ALA A 271 -0.18 -7.54 -5.52
CA ALA A 271 1.27 -7.51 -5.44
C ALA A 271 1.87 -6.22 -6.02
N VAL A 272 1.24 -5.64 -7.06
CA VAL A 272 1.63 -4.33 -7.63
C VAL A 272 0.78 -3.27 -6.94
N GLN A 273 1.43 -2.47 -6.11
CA GLN A 273 0.79 -1.56 -5.15
C GLN A 273 1.04 -0.10 -5.54
N TRP A 274 0.57 0.27 -6.70
CA TRP A 274 0.62 1.65 -7.22
C TRP A 274 -0.75 2.32 -7.08
N VAL A 275 -0.74 3.63 -6.91
CA VAL A 275 -1.97 4.41 -6.77
C VAL A 275 -2.91 4.23 -7.96
N VAL A 276 -2.37 4.20 -9.18
CA VAL A 276 -3.16 3.97 -10.41
C VAL A 276 -3.77 2.58 -10.45
N VAL A 277 -3.05 1.55 -9.99
CA VAL A 277 -3.56 0.18 -9.90
C VAL A 277 -4.66 0.09 -8.85
N ALA A 278 -4.43 0.65 -7.66
CA ALA A 278 -5.43 0.68 -6.60
C ALA A 278 -6.72 1.40 -7.04
N ALA A 279 -6.61 2.52 -7.75
CA ALA A 279 -7.77 3.25 -8.28
C ALA A 279 -8.53 2.43 -9.34
N ALA A 280 -7.82 1.74 -10.24
CA ALA A 280 -8.42 0.87 -11.24
C ALA A 280 -9.19 -0.30 -10.60
N GLU A 281 -8.59 -0.96 -9.61
CA GLU A 281 -9.23 -2.06 -8.88
C GLU A 281 -10.48 -1.61 -8.12
N GLY A 282 -10.44 -0.42 -7.52
CA GLY A 282 -11.63 0.17 -6.91
C GLY A 282 -12.78 0.34 -7.92
N ALA A 283 -12.48 0.80 -9.14
CA ALA A 283 -13.45 0.94 -10.20
C ALA A 283 -13.97 -0.43 -10.68
N GLU A 284 -13.11 -1.44 -10.83
CA GLU A 284 -13.49 -2.81 -11.19
C GLU A 284 -14.38 -3.46 -10.13
N ALA A 285 -14.04 -3.30 -8.85
CA ALA A 285 -14.87 -3.76 -7.74
C ALA A 285 -16.26 -3.10 -7.77
N ALA A 286 -16.32 -1.79 -8.00
CA ALA A 286 -17.60 -1.06 -8.11
C ALA A 286 -18.46 -1.56 -9.26
N PHE A 287 -17.86 -1.88 -10.41
CA PHE A 287 -18.57 -2.48 -11.54
C PHE A 287 -19.21 -3.83 -11.16
N ALA A 288 -18.46 -4.72 -10.51
CA ALA A 288 -18.96 -6.01 -10.07
C ALA A 288 -20.05 -5.86 -9.01
N ILE A 289 -19.81 -5.01 -8.01
CA ILE A 289 -20.79 -4.70 -6.94
C ILE A 289 -22.11 -4.21 -7.54
N ASN A 290 -22.05 -3.23 -8.44
CA ASN A 290 -23.28 -2.70 -9.06
C ASN A 290 -23.97 -3.74 -9.93
N THR A 291 -23.22 -4.57 -10.66
CA THR A 291 -23.78 -5.67 -11.44
C THR A 291 -24.53 -6.69 -10.57
N ASP A 292 -23.98 -7.03 -9.42
CA ASP A 292 -24.62 -7.95 -8.47
C ASP A 292 -25.85 -7.33 -7.81
N LEU A 293 -25.80 -6.04 -7.47
CA LEU A 293 -26.94 -5.31 -6.94
C LEU A 293 -28.09 -5.23 -7.95
N ILE A 294 -27.81 -4.97 -9.23
CA ILE A 294 -28.81 -4.99 -10.29
C ILE A 294 -29.49 -6.36 -10.38
N LYS A 295 -28.74 -7.44 -10.34
CA LYS A 295 -29.30 -8.81 -10.34
C LYS A 295 -30.19 -9.08 -9.12
N GLU A 296 -29.85 -8.52 -7.96
CA GLU A 296 -30.65 -8.63 -6.75
C GLU A 296 -31.94 -7.79 -6.84
N ASP A 297 -31.85 -6.56 -7.37
CA ASP A 297 -32.95 -5.62 -7.49
C ASP A 297 -34.02 -6.08 -8.51
N LEU A 298 -33.63 -6.90 -9.48
CA LEU A 298 -34.51 -7.38 -10.57
C LEU A 298 -35.08 -8.80 -10.32
N ARG A 299 -34.81 -9.39 -9.14
CA ARG A 299 -35.40 -10.69 -8.73
C ARG A 299 -36.72 -10.47 -7.99
#